data_516fcab7348fd74eb8fa2336190f6362
#
_entry.id   516fcab7348fd74eb8fa2336190f6362
#
_cell.length_a   1.000
_cell.length_b   1.000
_cell.length_c   1.000
_cell.angle_alpha   90.00
_cell.angle_beta   90.00
_cell.angle_gamma   90.00
#
_symmetry.space_group_name_H-M   'P 1'
#
loop_
_entity.id
_entity.type
_entity.pdbx_description
1 polymer ?
#
loop_
_entity_poly.entity_id
_entity_poly.type
_entity_poly.pdbx_seq_one_letter_code
_entity_poly.pdbx_strand_id
1 'polypeptide(L)'
;LVWTQLQLRARLPGPADAAARWRLCRPDVFSIRNSTVAAYLLPVVHEIKVSRADLLGDGKWPDYLDHCDRFFWGLHPSLDRACLETPAFRPDACGVIVADGYDAEILRAAPTRPLAAARRRAEVERLARAALRRQVVAADPHCAAFGAGL
;
A
#
# COMPACT_ATOMS: atom_id res chain seq x y z
N LEU A 1 -2.82 -12.06 -5.18
CA LEU A 1 -3.57 -11.77 -3.96
C LEU A 1 -3.73 -10.25 -3.82
N VAL A 2 -4.95 -9.80 -3.62
CA VAL A 2 -5.29 -8.39 -3.47
C VAL A 2 -6.01 -8.18 -2.16
N TRP A 3 -5.65 -7.11 -1.43
CA TRP A 3 -6.25 -6.73 -0.18
C TRP A 3 -6.56 -5.25 -0.18
N THR A 4 -7.79 -4.89 0.17
CA THR A 4 -8.18 -3.50 0.36
C THR A 4 -8.02 -3.08 1.82
N GLN A 5 -7.53 -1.86 2.07
CA GLN A 5 -7.41 -1.26 3.41
C GLN A 5 -6.57 -2.09 4.40
N LEU A 6 -5.45 -2.69 3.95
CA LEU A 6 -4.53 -3.39 4.83
C LEU A 6 -3.92 -2.41 5.85
N GLN A 7 -4.00 -2.74 7.14
CA GLN A 7 -3.38 -1.90 8.17
C GLN A 7 -1.86 -2.07 8.17
N LEU A 8 -1.14 -0.98 7.99
CA LEU A 8 0.31 -0.89 8.06
C LEU A 8 0.72 -0.03 9.27
N ARG A 9 1.95 -0.21 9.75
CA ARG A 9 2.53 0.62 10.80
C ARG A 9 3.78 1.31 10.28
N ALA A 10 3.69 2.61 10.05
CA ALA A 10 4.83 3.44 9.70
C ALA A 10 5.51 3.98 10.96
N ARG A 11 6.85 3.91 11.00
CA ARG A 11 7.63 4.53 12.06
C ARG A 11 7.70 6.03 11.81
N LEU A 12 7.29 6.82 12.79
CA LEU A 12 7.44 8.26 12.70
C LEU A 12 8.89 8.67 12.93
N PRO A 13 9.38 9.70 12.22
CA PRO A 13 10.70 10.26 12.47
C PRO A 13 10.78 10.78 13.92
N GLY A 14 11.93 10.61 14.55
CA GLY A 14 12.21 11.06 15.90
C GLY A 14 13.67 10.82 16.27
N PRO A 15 14.15 11.37 17.40
CA PRO A 15 15.51 11.14 17.89
C PRO A 15 15.80 9.65 18.06
N ALA A 16 17.06 9.25 17.87
CA ALA A 16 17.48 7.85 17.90
C ALA A 16 17.26 7.17 19.25
N ASP A 17 17.29 7.96 20.32
CA ASP A 17 17.14 7.59 21.73
C ASP A 17 15.69 7.65 22.25
N ALA A 18 14.77 8.21 21.45
CA ALA A 18 13.36 8.27 21.82
C ALA A 18 12.64 6.96 21.55
N ALA A 19 11.62 6.66 22.36
CA ALA A 19 10.72 5.54 22.11
C ALA A 19 10.11 5.63 20.71
N ALA A 20 10.14 4.52 19.96
CA ALA A 20 9.62 4.49 18.60
C ALA A 20 8.13 4.85 18.57
N ARG A 21 7.80 5.91 17.88
CA ARG A 21 6.41 6.33 17.63
C ARG A 21 5.94 5.72 16.30
N TRP A 22 4.69 5.27 16.27
CA TRP A 22 4.11 4.59 15.14
C TRP A 22 2.82 5.27 14.70
N ARG A 23 2.61 5.36 13.40
CA ARG A 23 1.35 5.78 12.80
C ARG A 23 0.73 4.57 12.08
N LEU A 24 -0.57 4.37 12.28
CA LEU A 24 -1.32 3.44 11.45
C LEU A 24 -1.66 4.11 10.12
N CYS A 25 -1.40 3.43 9.05
CA CYS A 25 -1.78 3.84 7.70
C CYS A 25 -2.45 2.67 6.98
N ARG A 26 -3.29 2.98 6.01
CA ARG A 26 -4.08 2.01 5.25
C ARG A 26 -4.08 2.43 3.79
N PRO A 27 -3.23 1.83 2.96
CA PRO A 27 -3.33 2.02 1.52
C PRO A 27 -4.66 1.47 1.02
N ASP A 28 -5.19 2.05 -0.04
CA ASP A 28 -6.45 1.60 -0.61
C ASP A 28 -6.37 0.17 -1.11
N VAL A 29 -5.27 -0.18 -1.80
CA VAL A 29 -5.04 -1.55 -2.26
C VAL A 29 -3.60 -1.97 -1.97
N PHE A 30 -3.47 -3.15 -1.36
CA PHE A 30 -2.20 -3.84 -1.18
C PHE A 30 -2.27 -5.17 -1.93
N SER A 31 -1.33 -5.41 -2.82
CA SER A 31 -1.33 -6.62 -3.64
C SER A 31 0.02 -7.32 -3.65
N ILE A 32 -0.03 -8.64 -3.80
CA ILE A 32 1.14 -9.49 -4.02
C ILE A 32 0.81 -10.48 -5.13
N ARG A 33 1.76 -10.71 -6.04
CA ARG A 33 1.60 -11.73 -7.07
C ARG A 33 1.32 -13.10 -6.42
N ASN A 34 0.33 -13.82 -6.95
CA ASN A 34 0.09 -15.20 -6.53
C ASN A 34 1.18 -16.09 -7.13
N SER A 35 2.14 -16.50 -6.31
CA SER A 35 3.29 -17.32 -6.71
C SER A 35 3.82 -18.13 -5.54
N THR A 36 4.33 -19.30 -5.82
CA THR A 36 5.10 -20.12 -4.86
C THR A 36 6.58 -19.73 -4.80
N VAL A 37 7.03 -18.92 -5.75
CA VAL A 37 8.43 -18.46 -5.83
C VAL A 37 8.58 -17.19 -5.02
N ALA A 38 9.38 -17.24 -3.95
CA ALA A 38 9.56 -16.11 -3.02
C ALA A 38 10.06 -14.83 -3.70
N ALA A 39 10.88 -14.95 -4.75
CA ALA A 39 11.39 -13.79 -5.51
C ALA A 39 10.28 -13.00 -6.23
N TYR A 40 9.12 -13.62 -6.49
CA TYR A 40 7.98 -12.97 -7.14
C TYR A 40 6.94 -12.44 -6.16
N LEU A 41 7.12 -12.64 -4.86
CA LEU A 41 6.26 -12.09 -3.81
C LEU A 41 6.64 -10.62 -3.56
N LEU A 42 6.43 -9.78 -4.56
CA LEU A 42 6.71 -8.35 -4.50
C LEU A 42 5.46 -7.61 -4.02
N PRO A 43 5.46 -7.04 -2.80
CA PRO A 43 4.40 -6.17 -2.35
C PRO A 43 4.24 -4.94 -3.26
N VAL A 44 3.00 -4.69 -3.67
CA VAL A 44 2.63 -3.52 -4.47
C VAL A 44 1.52 -2.77 -3.75
N VAL A 45 1.69 -1.47 -3.60
CA VAL A 45 0.67 -0.57 -3.06
C VAL A 45 0.07 0.25 -4.18
N HIS A 46 -1.26 0.39 -4.16
CA HIS A 46 -1.99 1.32 -5.01
C HIS A 46 -2.78 2.26 -4.11
N GLU A 47 -2.62 3.53 -4.33
CA GLU A 47 -3.36 4.60 -3.66
C GLU A 47 -4.29 5.25 -4.67
N ILE A 48 -5.60 5.18 -4.43
CA ILE A 48 -6.63 5.57 -5.39
C ILE A 48 -7.08 6.99 -5.08
N LYS A 49 -7.10 7.85 -6.11
CA LYS A 49 -7.51 9.24 -6.00
C LYS A 49 -8.57 9.55 -7.04
N VAL A 50 -9.71 10.04 -6.56
CA VAL A 50 -10.86 10.39 -7.41
C VAL A 50 -11.09 11.91 -7.47
N SER A 51 -10.39 12.69 -6.64
CA SER A 51 -10.46 14.14 -6.66
C SER A 51 -9.08 14.78 -6.50
N ARG A 52 -8.93 16.02 -7.01
CA ARG A 52 -7.70 16.81 -6.87
C ARG A 52 -7.41 17.13 -5.40
N ALA A 53 -8.44 17.44 -4.62
CA ALA A 53 -8.27 17.76 -3.20
C ALA A 53 -7.74 16.57 -2.40
N ASP A 54 -8.24 15.37 -2.68
CA ASP A 54 -7.77 14.13 -2.07
C ASP A 54 -6.32 13.82 -2.46
N LEU A 55 -5.97 13.99 -3.75
CA LEU A 55 -4.60 13.79 -4.24
C LEU A 55 -3.61 14.73 -3.56
N LEU A 56 -3.93 16.03 -3.48
CA LEU A 56 -3.03 17.03 -2.90
C LEU A 56 -3.00 17.00 -1.37
N GLY A 57 -4.08 16.53 -0.73
CA GLY A 57 -4.20 16.44 0.73
C GLY A 57 -3.55 15.21 1.35
N ASP A 58 -3.13 14.24 0.55
CA ASP A 58 -2.55 13.00 1.06
C ASP A 58 -1.10 13.18 1.49
N GLY A 59 -0.89 13.46 2.76
CA GLY A 59 0.46 13.52 3.36
C GLY A 59 0.96 12.19 3.92
N LYS A 60 0.23 11.08 3.78
CA LYS A 60 0.59 9.78 4.37
C LYS A 60 1.27 8.83 3.39
N TRP A 61 1.07 9.04 2.10
CA TRP A 61 1.52 8.12 1.06
C TRP A 61 3.04 7.83 1.09
N PRO A 62 3.94 8.76 1.51
CA PRO A 62 5.37 8.44 1.56
C PRO A 62 5.70 7.29 2.51
N ASP A 63 4.88 7.10 3.55
CA ASP A 63 5.06 6.01 4.51
C ASP A 63 4.83 4.63 3.87
N TYR A 64 3.99 4.58 2.82
CA TYR A 64 3.71 3.32 2.12
C TYR A 64 4.92 2.78 1.34
N LEU A 65 5.85 3.65 0.96
CA LEU A 65 7.06 3.26 0.25
C LEU A 65 7.96 2.32 1.06
N ASP A 66 7.85 2.34 2.39
CA ASP A 66 8.58 1.44 3.28
C ASP A 66 7.92 0.05 3.41
N HIS A 67 6.76 -0.13 2.78
CA HIS A 67 5.96 -1.34 2.87
C HIS A 67 5.79 -2.08 1.53
N CYS A 68 6.29 -1.52 0.43
CA CYS A 68 6.12 -2.08 -0.89
C CYS A 68 7.38 -2.00 -1.76
N ASP A 69 7.51 -2.95 -2.67
CA ASP A 69 8.54 -2.92 -3.71
C ASP A 69 8.17 -1.98 -4.86
N ARG A 70 6.86 -1.75 -5.07
CA ARG A 70 6.31 -0.84 -6.08
C ARG A 70 5.13 -0.07 -5.52
N PHE A 71 5.03 1.19 -5.89
CA PHE A 71 3.91 2.05 -5.53
C PHE A 71 3.29 2.66 -6.77
N PHE A 72 1.96 2.65 -6.83
CA PHE A 72 1.20 3.26 -7.91
C PHE A 72 0.16 4.23 -7.39
N TRP A 73 0.07 5.37 -8.04
CA TRP A 73 -1.12 6.22 -8.02
C TRP A 73 -2.16 5.64 -8.97
N GLY A 74 -3.35 5.34 -8.47
CA GLY A 74 -4.52 4.98 -9.25
C GLY A 74 -5.44 6.18 -9.39
N LEU A 75 -5.70 6.64 -10.59
CA LEU A 75 -6.40 7.89 -10.84
C LEU A 75 -7.61 7.71 -11.74
N HIS A 76 -8.66 8.48 -11.49
CA HIS A 76 -9.73 8.63 -12.46
C HIS A 76 -9.23 9.41 -13.70
N PRO A 77 -9.66 9.07 -14.93
CA PRO A 77 -9.17 9.70 -16.17
C PRO A 77 -9.33 11.22 -16.22
N SER A 78 -10.38 11.76 -15.56
CA SER A 78 -10.65 13.20 -15.54
C SER A 78 -9.73 14.01 -14.64
N LEU A 79 -8.88 13.37 -13.83
CA LEU A 79 -7.99 14.10 -12.92
C LEU A 79 -6.80 14.70 -13.66
N ASP A 80 -6.54 15.99 -13.39
CA ASP A 80 -5.27 16.63 -13.79
C ASP A 80 -4.10 15.98 -13.04
N ARG A 81 -3.15 15.50 -13.80
CA ARG A 81 -1.97 14.74 -13.34
C ARG A 81 -0.69 15.54 -13.26
N ALA A 82 -0.71 16.82 -13.65
CA ALA A 82 0.50 17.63 -13.74
C ALA A 82 1.29 17.68 -12.42
N CYS A 83 0.61 17.64 -11.27
CA CYS A 83 1.26 17.60 -9.96
C CYS A 83 2.11 16.36 -9.74
N LEU A 84 1.77 15.21 -10.36
CA LEU A 84 2.53 13.95 -10.22
C LEU A 84 3.90 13.98 -10.89
N GLU A 85 4.18 14.98 -11.72
CA GLU A 85 5.50 15.18 -12.33
C GLU A 85 6.41 16.07 -11.46
N THR A 86 5.90 16.57 -10.35
CA THR A 86 6.68 17.39 -9.42
C THR A 86 7.47 16.53 -8.43
N PRO A 87 8.62 17.00 -7.91
CA PRO A 87 9.41 16.28 -6.90
C PRO A 87 8.63 15.90 -5.64
N ALA A 88 7.57 16.66 -5.30
CA ALA A 88 6.73 16.38 -4.15
C ALA A 88 6.02 15.02 -4.25
N PHE A 89 5.75 14.53 -5.46
CA PHE A 89 5.11 13.24 -5.72
C PHE A 89 6.10 12.15 -6.16
N ARG A 90 7.38 12.44 -6.13
CA ARG A 90 8.47 11.48 -6.41
C ARG A 90 8.24 10.65 -7.67
N PRO A 91 8.18 11.28 -8.85
CA PRO A 91 7.90 10.58 -10.12
C PRO A 91 8.91 9.48 -10.44
N ASP A 92 10.13 9.57 -9.89
CA ASP A 92 11.20 8.58 -9.96
C ASP A 92 10.94 7.30 -9.12
N ALA A 93 10.01 7.38 -8.17
CA ALA A 93 9.71 6.28 -7.23
C ALA A 93 8.31 5.69 -7.42
N CYS A 94 7.39 6.43 -8.08
CA CYS A 94 5.97 6.09 -8.15
C CYS A 94 5.51 5.86 -9.59
N GLY A 95 4.72 4.81 -9.81
CA GLY A 95 3.99 4.59 -11.05
C GLY A 95 2.66 5.34 -11.08
N VAL A 96 2.03 5.38 -12.26
CA VAL A 96 0.70 5.96 -12.48
C VAL A 96 -0.15 5.01 -13.28
N ILE A 97 -1.34 4.71 -12.76
CA ILE A 97 -2.39 3.96 -13.43
C ILE A 97 -3.60 4.88 -13.56
N VAL A 98 -4.24 4.86 -14.71
CA VAL A 98 -5.53 5.52 -14.92
C VAL A 98 -6.58 4.44 -15.15
N ALA A 99 -7.71 4.54 -14.46
CA ALA A 99 -8.80 3.57 -14.56
C ALA A 99 -10.16 4.27 -14.44
N ASP A 100 -11.14 3.81 -15.22
CA ASP A 100 -12.51 4.37 -15.25
C ASP A 100 -13.61 3.40 -14.78
N GLY A 101 -13.22 2.22 -14.30
CA GLY A 101 -14.13 1.16 -13.89
C GLY A 101 -14.41 0.12 -14.96
N TYR A 102 -14.02 0.35 -16.21
CA TYR A 102 -14.12 -0.60 -17.34
C TYR A 102 -12.74 -1.04 -17.80
N ASP A 103 -11.78 -0.12 -17.82
CA ASP A 103 -10.43 -0.37 -18.30
C ASP A 103 -9.40 0.32 -17.39
N ALA A 104 -8.15 -0.10 -17.49
CA ALA A 104 -7.04 0.48 -16.75
C ALA A 104 -5.77 0.50 -17.60
N GLU A 105 -5.11 1.64 -17.64
CA GLU A 105 -3.87 1.87 -18.36
C GLU A 105 -2.74 2.27 -17.43
N ILE A 106 -1.57 1.66 -17.60
CA ILE A 106 -0.34 2.08 -16.91
C ILE A 106 0.33 3.18 -17.73
N LEU A 107 0.15 4.42 -17.31
CA LEU A 107 0.78 5.57 -17.97
C LEU A 107 2.27 5.70 -17.62
N ARG A 108 2.64 5.33 -16.40
CA ARG A 108 4.03 5.29 -15.94
C ARG A 108 4.23 4.04 -15.11
N ALA A 109 5.18 3.19 -15.51
CA ALA A 109 5.54 2.01 -14.75
C ALA A 109 6.20 2.42 -13.42
N ALA A 110 5.80 1.77 -12.32
CA ALA A 110 6.50 1.96 -11.06
C ALA A 110 7.85 1.24 -11.10
N PRO A 111 8.96 1.91 -10.75
CA PRO A 111 10.24 1.24 -10.60
C PRO A 111 10.16 0.23 -9.44
N THR A 112 10.91 -0.87 -9.56
CA THR A 112 11.05 -1.81 -8.45
C THR A 112 12.10 -1.27 -7.48
N ARG A 113 11.69 -1.01 -6.25
CA ARG A 113 12.53 -0.61 -5.12
C ARG A 113 12.53 -1.74 -4.10
N PRO A 114 13.47 -2.70 -4.19
CA PRO A 114 13.41 -3.92 -3.41
C PRO A 114 13.43 -3.64 -1.91
N LEU A 115 12.42 -4.11 -1.20
CA LEU A 115 12.43 -4.14 0.26
C LEU A 115 13.54 -5.06 0.76
N ALA A 116 14.15 -4.73 1.89
CA ALA A 116 15.01 -5.67 2.61
C ALA A 116 14.23 -6.98 2.88
N ALA A 117 14.91 -8.12 2.77
CA ALA A 117 14.28 -9.44 2.84
C ALA A 117 13.43 -9.64 4.11
N ALA A 118 13.91 -9.15 5.27
CA ALA A 118 13.18 -9.20 6.52
C ALA A 118 11.89 -8.36 6.48
N ARG A 119 11.94 -7.16 5.88
CA ARG A 119 10.76 -6.31 5.73
C ARG A 119 9.74 -6.96 4.80
N ARG A 120 10.18 -7.44 3.63
CA ARG A 120 9.29 -8.13 2.69
C ARG A 120 8.60 -9.33 3.34
N ARG A 121 9.33 -10.15 4.09
CA ARG A 121 8.75 -11.27 4.86
C ARG A 121 7.67 -10.78 5.81
N ALA A 122 7.94 -9.72 6.58
CA ALA A 122 6.98 -9.15 7.53
C ALA A 122 5.69 -8.67 6.84
N GLU A 123 5.78 -8.07 5.63
CA GLU A 123 4.60 -7.61 4.89
C GLU A 123 3.80 -8.79 4.30
N VAL A 124 4.47 -9.81 3.77
CA VAL A 124 3.81 -11.04 3.31
C VAL A 124 3.08 -11.75 4.45
N GLU A 125 3.73 -11.89 5.61
CA GLU A 125 3.13 -12.49 6.81
C GLU A 125 1.95 -11.65 7.34
N ARG A 126 2.05 -10.32 7.28
CA ARG A 126 0.96 -9.41 7.66
C ARG A 126 -0.27 -9.64 6.77
N LEU A 127 -0.07 -9.70 5.45
CA LEU A 127 -1.14 -9.98 4.51
C LEU A 127 -1.75 -11.36 4.76
N ALA A 128 -0.92 -12.39 4.98
CA ALA A 128 -1.38 -13.74 5.27
C ALA A 128 -2.24 -13.79 6.55
N ARG A 129 -1.79 -13.15 7.64
CA ARG A 129 -2.57 -13.06 8.88
C ARG A 129 -3.88 -12.31 8.68
N ALA A 130 -3.87 -11.22 7.93
CA ALA A 130 -5.10 -10.47 7.63
C ALA A 130 -6.08 -11.31 6.81
N ALA A 131 -5.58 -12.07 5.81
CA ALA A 131 -6.39 -12.95 4.99
C ALA A 131 -7.01 -14.10 5.81
N LEU A 132 -6.20 -14.77 6.63
CA LEU A 132 -6.67 -15.83 7.52
C LEU A 132 -7.74 -15.32 8.50
N ARG A 133 -7.51 -14.15 9.11
CA ARG A 133 -8.49 -13.53 10.01
C ARG A 133 -9.81 -13.26 9.30
N ARG A 134 -9.79 -12.73 8.07
CA ARG A 134 -11.03 -12.51 7.30
C ARG A 134 -11.77 -13.82 7.03
N GLN A 135 -11.05 -14.90 6.72
CA GLN A 135 -11.64 -16.23 6.52
C GLN A 135 -12.27 -16.78 7.81
N VAL A 136 -11.56 -16.67 8.94
CA VAL A 136 -12.07 -17.10 10.24
C VAL A 136 -13.33 -16.34 10.61
N VAL A 137 -13.33 -15.01 10.49
CA VAL A 137 -14.51 -14.18 10.80
C VAL A 137 -15.67 -14.46 9.84
N ALA A 138 -15.39 -14.77 8.57
CA ALA A 138 -16.43 -15.15 7.62
C ALA A 138 -17.06 -16.51 7.94
N ALA A 139 -16.26 -17.44 8.45
CA ALA A 139 -16.74 -18.76 8.89
C ALA A 139 -17.45 -18.71 10.25
N ASP A 140 -16.97 -17.87 11.17
CA ASP A 140 -17.56 -17.66 12.49
C ASP A 140 -17.45 -16.18 12.91
N PRO A 141 -18.56 -15.39 12.78
CA PRO A 141 -18.57 -13.98 13.13
C PRO A 141 -18.24 -13.68 14.60
N HIS A 142 -18.44 -14.63 15.53
CA HIS A 142 -18.08 -14.44 16.93
C HIS A 142 -16.58 -14.30 17.14
N CYS A 143 -15.77 -14.85 16.24
CA CYS A 143 -14.31 -14.69 16.25
C CYS A 143 -13.83 -13.24 15.98
N ALA A 144 -14.70 -12.35 15.52
CA ALA A 144 -14.34 -10.94 15.31
C ALA A 144 -13.89 -10.24 16.59
N ALA A 145 -14.47 -10.61 17.74
CA ALA A 145 -14.18 -10.00 19.04
C ALA A 145 -12.77 -10.35 19.57
N PHE A 146 -12.21 -11.51 19.20
CA PHE A 146 -10.92 -12.00 19.72
C PHE A 146 -9.69 -11.36 19.05
N GLY A 147 -9.87 -10.51 18.05
CA GLY A 147 -8.77 -9.97 17.26
C GLY A 147 -8.53 -8.47 17.38
N ALA A 148 -9.17 -7.78 18.29
CA ALA A 148 -9.01 -6.34 18.47
C ALA A 148 -7.75 -5.95 19.28
N GLY A 149 -7.02 -6.94 19.84
CA GLY A 149 -5.88 -6.73 20.76
C GLY A 149 -4.51 -7.26 20.29
N LEU A 150 -4.36 -7.68 19.01
CA LEU A 150 -3.07 -8.17 18.49
C LEU A 150 -2.48 -7.24 17.45
#